data_a4fc44e246aa61ec590ba7d4538f9fbc
#
_entry.id   a4fc44e246aa61ec590ba7d4538f9fbc
#
_cell.length_a   1.000
_cell.length_b   1.000
_cell.length_c   1.000
_cell.angle_alpha   90.00
_cell.angle_beta   90.00
_cell.angle_gamma   90.00
#
_symmetry.space_group_name_H-M   'P 1'
#
loop_
_entity.id
_entity.type
_entity.pdbx_description
1 polymer ?
#
loop_
_entity_poly.entity_id
_entity_poly.type
_entity_poly.pdbx_seq_one_letter_code
_entity_poly.pdbx_strand_id
1 'polypeptide(L)'
;MDITTRNFFRLLRAGAFGTTEEIEPLSAWKWKRLYQLSLMQGVSALMFDGLMRCNDQFFVQLPDGLKEEWRNTTLQIADKSQSVHNQLPKLLDTFSRLQLRPMLTGTFCMSLNYDKPIHRLTESIDIYFPFQTQGRKADEWGEANGTPTKSKENHIFSYRWNEVDVKHYHQLLRLTNKLHSHALQNIIEKSIRESSPTFLTIDDIRIETLNPTLTALLSLLSISVFVINEGVPLMLLVDLGVYLRKVGDKIDFVQLQEWIDKLHLGRMAQLSAVLMIKLFNFSEDELPFMRAKGSQDLKTAMEELFLLRRSEHNEWYFQQGKDIFVHTANSSAMFWQVRHSARYFRYYPTESFTNLFAAFAHSLTHIEE
;
A
#
# COMPACT_ATOMS: atom_id res chain seq x y z
N MET A 1 2.64 -23.85 5.50
CA MET A 1 1.33 -23.17 5.53
C MET A 1 0.24 -24.18 5.81
N ASP A 2 -0.76 -23.83 6.60
CA ASP A 2 -1.96 -24.65 6.77
C ASP A 2 -2.92 -24.48 5.57
N ILE A 3 -3.96 -25.30 5.51
CA ILE A 3 -4.94 -25.33 4.41
C ILE A 3 -5.66 -23.97 4.24
N THR A 4 -6.01 -23.29 5.34
CA THR A 4 -6.69 -21.98 5.28
C THR A 4 -5.78 -20.94 4.63
N THR A 5 -4.51 -20.91 5.01
CA THR A 5 -3.50 -20.02 4.45
C THR A 5 -3.21 -20.32 2.98
N ARG A 6 -3.11 -21.60 2.59
CA ARG A 6 -2.94 -21.96 1.17
C ARG A 6 -4.10 -21.47 0.32
N ASN A 7 -5.34 -21.74 0.74
CA ASN A 7 -6.53 -21.28 0.02
C ASN A 7 -6.68 -19.76 0.03
N PHE A 8 -6.26 -19.07 1.10
CA PHE A 8 -6.21 -17.61 1.15
C PHE A 8 -5.37 -17.06 -0.01
N PHE A 9 -4.14 -17.55 -0.19
CA PHE A 9 -3.30 -17.06 -1.28
C PHE A 9 -3.73 -17.54 -2.65
N ARG A 10 -4.33 -18.74 -2.79
CA ARG A 10 -4.91 -19.19 -4.05
C ARG A 10 -6.04 -18.26 -4.52
N LEU A 11 -6.97 -17.92 -3.61
CA LEU A 11 -8.06 -17.00 -3.92
C LEU A 11 -7.55 -15.57 -4.18
N LEU A 12 -6.57 -15.11 -3.41
CA LEU A 12 -5.96 -13.80 -3.63
C LEU A 12 -5.26 -13.73 -4.99
N ARG A 13 -4.50 -14.78 -5.37
CA ARG A 13 -3.89 -14.86 -6.69
C ARG A 13 -4.93 -14.92 -7.81
N ALA A 14 -6.00 -15.67 -7.61
CA ALA A 14 -7.09 -15.73 -8.58
C ALA A 14 -7.73 -14.35 -8.81
N GLY A 15 -7.98 -13.59 -7.73
CA GLY A 15 -8.60 -12.27 -7.83
C GLY A 15 -7.66 -11.16 -8.31
N ALA A 16 -6.42 -11.13 -7.83
CA ALA A 16 -5.49 -10.06 -8.15
C ALA A 16 -4.70 -10.28 -9.45
N PHE A 17 -4.38 -11.55 -9.78
CA PHE A 17 -3.50 -11.90 -10.90
C PHE A 17 -4.19 -12.77 -11.97
N GLY A 18 -5.48 -13.09 -11.81
CA GLY A 18 -6.24 -13.85 -12.79
C GLY A 18 -5.89 -15.34 -12.89
N THR A 19 -5.08 -15.88 -11.96
CA THR A 19 -4.71 -17.29 -11.95
C THR A 19 -5.81 -18.17 -11.36
N THR A 20 -5.96 -19.38 -11.84
CA THR A 20 -6.90 -20.37 -11.28
C THR A 20 -6.13 -21.54 -10.70
N GLU A 21 -6.34 -21.82 -9.41
CA GLU A 21 -5.77 -22.95 -8.70
C GLU A 21 -6.88 -23.74 -8.04
N GLU A 22 -6.67 -25.02 -7.78
CA GLU A 22 -7.63 -25.86 -7.10
C GLU A 22 -7.75 -25.45 -5.63
N ILE A 23 -8.99 -25.20 -5.18
CA ILE A 23 -9.31 -24.85 -3.80
C ILE A 23 -9.52 -26.14 -2.99
N GLU A 24 -8.75 -26.30 -1.94
CA GLU A 24 -8.87 -27.43 -1.02
C GLU A 24 -10.13 -27.30 -0.15
N PRO A 25 -10.75 -28.41 0.26
CA PRO A 25 -11.98 -28.38 1.06
C PRO A 25 -11.77 -27.65 2.40
N LEU A 26 -12.70 -26.75 2.72
CA LEU A 26 -12.73 -26.00 3.97
C LEU A 26 -14.03 -26.26 4.73
N SER A 27 -13.91 -26.40 6.07
CA SER A 27 -15.09 -26.37 6.93
C SER A 27 -15.68 -24.96 7.02
N ALA A 28 -16.95 -24.86 7.42
CA ALA A 28 -17.65 -23.58 7.61
C ALA A 28 -16.86 -22.58 8.44
N TRP A 29 -16.26 -23.04 9.56
CA TRP A 29 -15.43 -22.22 10.42
C TRP A 29 -14.18 -21.68 9.70
N LYS A 30 -13.52 -22.49 8.88
CA LYS A 30 -12.33 -22.08 8.12
C LYS A 30 -12.69 -21.07 7.02
N TRP A 31 -13.84 -21.20 6.36
CA TRP A 31 -14.35 -20.20 5.42
C TRP A 31 -14.59 -18.85 6.10
N LYS A 32 -15.25 -18.85 7.27
CA LYS A 32 -15.46 -17.63 8.06
C LYS A 32 -14.13 -17.01 8.48
N ARG A 33 -13.17 -17.81 8.92
CA ARG A 33 -11.82 -17.36 9.27
C ARG A 33 -11.08 -16.73 8.07
N LEU A 34 -11.22 -17.34 6.88
CA LEU A 34 -10.60 -16.84 5.66
C LEU A 34 -11.18 -15.47 5.27
N TYR A 35 -12.49 -15.30 5.36
CA TYR A 35 -13.15 -14.01 5.16
C TYR A 35 -12.66 -12.95 6.14
N GLN A 36 -12.60 -13.27 7.44
CA GLN A 36 -12.07 -12.34 8.44
C GLN A 36 -10.62 -11.92 8.13
N LEU A 37 -9.77 -12.87 7.75
CA LEU A 37 -8.38 -12.55 7.36
C LEU A 37 -8.34 -11.64 6.12
N SER A 38 -9.24 -11.82 5.16
CA SER A 38 -9.31 -10.95 3.97
C SER A 38 -9.67 -9.50 4.32
N LEU A 39 -10.58 -9.31 5.29
CA LEU A 39 -10.93 -7.99 5.81
C LEU A 39 -9.73 -7.34 6.50
N MET A 40 -9.08 -8.07 7.41
CA MET A 40 -7.94 -7.58 8.18
C MET A 40 -6.75 -7.19 7.30
N GLN A 41 -6.56 -7.87 6.18
CA GLN A 41 -5.48 -7.60 5.23
C GLN A 41 -5.87 -6.60 4.13
N GLY A 42 -7.10 -6.08 4.15
CA GLY A 42 -7.59 -5.11 3.16
C GLY A 42 -7.75 -5.68 1.73
N VAL A 43 -7.82 -7.01 1.60
CA VAL A 43 -7.88 -7.70 0.29
C VAL A 43 -9.23 -8.37 0.02
N SER A 44 -10.26 -8.02 0.79
CA SER A 44 -11.54 -8.74 0.79
C SER A 44 -12.23 -8.73 -0.58
N ALA A 45 -12.32 -7.60 -1.25
CA ALA A 45 -12.97 -7.52 -2.57
C ALA A 45 -12.18 -8.27 -3.65
N LEU A 46 -10.83 -8.19 -3.62
CA LEU A 46 -9.99 -8.96 -4.54
C LEU A 46 -10.15 -10.47 -4.32
N MET A 47 -10.21 -10.90 -3.06
CA MET A 47 -10.43 -12.30 -2.75
C MET A 47 -11.84 -12.78 -3.13
N PHE A 48 -12.85 -11.91 -3.05
CA PHE A 48 -14.19 -12.21 -3.57
C PHE A 48 -14.18 -12.40 -5.09
N ASP A 49 -13.40 -11.60 -5.82
CA ASP A 49 -13.19 -11.83 -7.26
C ASP A 49 -12.57 -13.21 -7.54
N GLY A 50 -11.55 -13.56 -6.75
CA GLY A 50 -10.95 -14.89 -6.82
C GLY A 50 -11.93 -16.01 -6.50
N LEU A 51 -12.77 -15.83 -5.49
CA LEU A 51 -13.84 -16.75 -5.14
C LEU A 51 -14.82 -16.94 -6.31
N MET A 52 -15.22 -15.86 -6.98
CA MET A 52 -16.12 -15.93 -8.14
C MET A 52 -15.46 -16.62 -9.34
N ARG A 53 -14.16 -16.45 -9.56
CA ARG A 53 -13.41 -17.20 -10.60
C ARG A 53 -13.35 -18.70 -10.32
N CYS A 54 -13.32 -19.08 -9.05
CA CYS A 54 -13.24 -20.49 -8.61
C CYS A 54 -14.61 -21.10 -8.24
N ASN A 55 -15.72 -20.38 -8.46
CA ASN A 55 -17.04 -20.76 -7.96
C ASN A 55 -17.55 -22.11 -8.50
N ASP A 56 -17.08 -22.53 -9.68
CA ASP A 56 -17.50 -23.81 -10.31
C ASP A 56 -16.73 -25.02 -9.75
N GLN A 57 -15.76 -24.82 -8.89
CA GLN A 57 -15.01 -25.90 -8.27
C GLN A 57 -15.83 -26.57 -7.17
N PHE A 58 -15.82 -27.90 -7.14
CA PHE A 58 -16.61 -28.72 -6.23
C PHE A 58 -16.46 -28.36 -4.74
N PHE A 59 -15.25 -28.00 -4.31
CA PHE A 59 -14.96 -27.68 -2.91
C PHE A 59 -15.20 -26.22 -2.53
N VAL A 60 -15.65 -25.38 -3.47
CA VAL A 60 -15.98 -23.97 -3.18
C VAL A 60 -17.44 -23.90 -2.70
N GLN A 61 -17.66 -24.37 -1.47
CA GLN A 61 -18.97 -24.38 -0.82
C GLN A 61 -18.90 -23.52 0.45
N LEU A 62 -19.39 -22.28 0.35
CA LEU A 62 -19.44 -21.37 1.48
C LEU A 62 -20.64 -21.68 2.37
N PRO A 63 -20.52 -21.39 3.69
CA PRO A 63 -21.68 -21.42 4.59
C PRO A 63 -22.79 -20.49 4.11
N ASP A 64 -24.03 -20.84 4.42
CA ASP A 64 -25.19 -20.01 4.14
C ASP A 64 -24.99 -18.60 4.73
N GLY A 65 -25.32 -17.59 3.94
CA GLY A 65 -25.20 -16.18 4.29
C GLY A 65 -23.78 -15.59 4.18
N LEU A 66 -22.70 -16.37 4.28
CA LEU A 66 -21.34 -15.85 4.21
C LEU A 66 -21.00 -15.28 2.81
N LYS A 67 -21.49 -15.94 1.76
CA LYS A 67 -21.29 -15.45 0.38
C LYS A 67 -21.95 -14.09 0.17
N GLU A 68 -23.15 -13.92 0.71
CA GLU A 68 -23.88 -12.65 0.62
C GLU A 68 -23.24 -11.55 1.49
N GLU A 69 -22.80 -11.89 2.70
CA GLU A 69 -22.05 -10.98 3.56
C GLU A 69 -20.78 -10.48 2.85
N TRP A 70 -20.02 -11.39 2.25
CA TRP A 70 -18.78 -11.03 1.52
C TRP A 70 -19.07 -10.19 0.27
N ARG A 71 -20.14 -10.53 -0.46
CA ARG A 71 -20.60 -9.72 -1.59
C ARG A 71 -20.97 -8.30 -1.16
N ASN A 72 -21.74 -8.15 -0.09
CA ASN A 72 -22.13 -6.83 0.43
C ASN A 72 -20.93 -6.00 0.84
N THR A 73 -19.94 -6.61 1.50
CA THR A 73 -18.65 -5.96 1.81
C THR A 73 -17.93 -5.51 0.53
N THR A 74 -17.90 -6.35 -0.50
CA THR A 74 -17.27 -6.01 -1.78
C THR A 74 -17.98 -4.84 -2.46
N LEU A 75 -19.32 -4.80 -2.42
CA LEU A 75 -20.08 -3.65 -2.94
C LEU A 75 -19.79 -2.37 -2.18
N GLN A 76 -19.71 -2.42 -0.84
CA GLN A 76 -19.32 -1.24 -0.04
C GLN A 76 -17.92 -0.72 -0.39
N ILE A 77 -16.97 -1.62 -0.65
CA ILE A 77 -15.62 -1.24 -1.10
C ILE A 77 -15.70 -0.59 -2.48
N ALA A 78 -16.45 -1.19 -3.40
CA ALA A 78 -16.64 -0.67 -4.75
C ALA A 78 -17.31 0.72 -4.74
N ASP A 79 -18.34 0.93 -3.93
CA ASP A 79 -19.04 2.22 -3.82
C ASP A 79 -18.11 3.33 -3.30
N LYS A 80 -17.30 3.04 -2.28
CA LYS A 80 -16.30 4.01 -1.78
C LYS A 80 -15.29 4.38 -2.87
N SER A 81 -14.73 3.39 -3.55
CA SER A 81 -13.78 3.61 -4.64
C SER A 81 -14.42 4.36 -5.80
N GLN A 82 -15.67 4.01 -6.16
CA GLN A 82 -16.41 4.69 -7.22
C GLN A 82 -16.66 6.17 -6.91
N SER A 83 -16.87 6.51 -5.62
CA SER A 83 -17.00 7.92 -5.22
C SER A 83 -15.74 8.71 -5.54
N VAL A 84 -14.56 8.15 -5.29
CA VAL A 84 -13.27 8.78 -5.65
C VAL A 84 -13.15 8.92 -7.16
N HIS A 85 -13.47 7.86 -7.93
CA HIS A 85 -13.45 7.89 -9.39
C HIS A 85 -14.35 8.98 -9.97
N ASN A 86 -15.53 9.19 -9.40
CA ASN A 86 -16.51 10.19 -9.86
C ASN A 86 -16.11 11.64 -9.53
N GLN A 87 -15.35 11.85 -8.45
CA GLN A 87 -14.95 13.20 -8.03
C GLN A 87 -13.60 13.64 -8.63
N LEU A 88 -12.71 12.72 -8.93
CA LEU A 88 -11.39 13.04 -9.47
C LEU A 88 -11.47 13.91 -10.75
N PRO A 89 -12.27 13.60 -11.79
CA PRO A 89 -12.35 14.44 -12.99
C PRO A 89 -12.79 15.88 -12.69
N LYS A 90 -13.72 16.06 -11.73
CA LYS A 90 -14.21 17.40 -11.35
C LYS A 90 -13.13 18.23 -10.65
N LEU A 91 -12.33 17.58 -9.79
CA LEU A 91 -11.21 18.23 -9.11
C LEU A 91 -10.13 18.64 -10.12
N LEU A 92 -9.82 17.74 -11.06
CA LEU A 92 -8.83 18.00 -12.11
C LEU A 92 -9.25 19.14 -13.05
N ASP A 93 -10.52 19.21 -13.43
CA ASP A 93 -11.07 20.33 -14.20
C ASP A 93 -10.91 21.65 -13.44
N THR A 94 -11.20 21.64 -12.14
CA THR A 94 -11.01 22.81 -11.27
C THR A 94 -9.55 23.25 -11.24
N PHE A 95 -8.62 22.31 -11.02
CA PHE A 95 -7.18 22.63 -10.99
C PHE A 95 -6.65 23.09 -12.34
N SER A 96 -7.19 22.55 -13.44
CA SER A 96 -6.87 23.02 -14.80
C SER A 96 -7.27 24.48 -14.99
N ARG A 97 -8.48 24.88 -14.56
CA ARG A 97 -8.93 26.28 -14.62
C ARG A 97 -8.08 27.23 -13.77
N LEU A 98 -7.55 26.73 -12.67
CA LEU A 98 -6.62 27.46 -11.80
C LEU A 98 -5.16 27.46 -12.33
N GLN A 99 -4.92 26.86 -13.50
CA GLN A 99 -3.60 26.68 -14.13
C GLN A 99 -2.61 25.93 -13.22
N LEU A 100 -3.12 25.03 -12.37
CA LEU A 100 -2.32 24.13 -11.58
C LEU A 100 -1.95 22.88 -12.40
N ARG A 101 -0.78 22.33 -12.15
CA ARG A 101 -0.28 21.10 -12.79
C ARG A 101 -0.09 20.01 -11.74
N PRO A 102 -1.18 19.36 -11.33
CA PRO A 102 -1.11 18.26 -10.37
C PRO A 102 -0.51 17.01 -11.03
N MET A 103 0.21 16.23 -10.24
CA MET A 103 0.58 14.86 -10.59
C MET A 103 -0.26 13.90 -9.73
N LEU A 104 -1.00 13.02 -10.38
CA LEU A 104 -1.79 12.00 -9.67
C LEU A 104 -0.86 10.91 -9.13
N THR A 105 -1.08 10.49 -7.89
CA THR A 105 -0.26 9.48 -7.21
C THR A 105 -1.12 8.57 -6.33
N GLY A 106 -0.49 7.72 -5.53
CA GLY A 106 -1.15 6.94 -4.49
C GLY A 106 -2.00 5.76 -4.98
N THR A 107 -2.96 5.39 -4.14
CA THR A 107 -3.75 4.16 -4.32
C THR A 107 -4.64 4.18 -5.55
N PHE A 108 -5.10 5.35 -5.98
CA PHE A 108 -5.88 5.48 -7.20
C PHE A 108 -5.09 5.03 -8.44
N CYS A 109 -3.84 5.52 -8.59
CA CYS A 109 -2.98 5.11 -9.72
C CYS A 109 -2.71 3.61 -9.70
N MET A 110 -2.54 3.03 -8.51
CA MET A 110 -2.35 1.59 -8.36
C MET A 110 -3.61 0.80 -8.73
N SER A 111 -4.80 1.29 -8.36
CA SER A 111 -6.07 0.61 -8.66
C SER A 111 -6.32 0.43 -10.15
N LEU A 112 -5.87 1.36 -10.98
CA LEU A 112 -6.04 1.30 -12.44
C LEU A 112 -5.31 0.12 -13.11
N ASN A 113 -4.42 -0.56 -12.40
CA ASN A 113 -3.73 -1.75 -12.91
C ASN A 113 -4.51 -3.05 -12.67
N TYR A 114 -5.58 -3.02 -11.88
CA TYR A 114 -6.43 -4.19 -11.62
C TYR A 114 -7.50 -4.36 -12.69
N ASP A 115 -7.96 -5.61 -12.89
CA ASP A 115 -9.06 -5.90 -13.83
C ASP A 115 -10.35 -5.19 -13.42
N LYS A 116 -10.56 -5.01 -12.10
CA LYS A 116 -11.67 -4.25 -11.53
C LYS A 116 -11.11 -3.18 -10.58
N PRO A 117 -10.77 -1.99 -11.10
CA PRO A 117 -10.14 -0.91 -10.31
C PRO A 117 -10.88 -0.57 -9.02
N ILE A 118 -12.21 -0.55 -9.04
CA ILE A 118 -13.05 -0.21 -7.87
C ILE A 118 -13.01 -1.26 -6.75
N HIS A 119 -12.54 -2.49 -7.01
CA HIS A 119 -12.36 -3.53 -5.99
C HIS A 119 -11.01 -3.40 -5.25
N ARG A 120 -10.10 -2.57 -5.75
CA ARG A 120 -8.95 -2.09 -4.99
C ARG A 120 -9.38 -0.84 -4.23
N LEU A 121 -9.67 -0.97 -2.92
CA LEU A 121 -10.16 0.13 -2.09
C LEU A 121 -9.30 1.39 -2.28
N THR A 122 -9.96 2.46 -2.72
CA THR A 122 -9.38 3.79 -2.88
C THR A 122 -10.23 4.76 -2.06
N GLU A 123 -9.62 5.41 -1.07
CA GLU A 123 -10.35 6.25 -0.10
C GLU A 123 -10.07 7.74 -0.28
N SER A 124 -9.02 8.09 -1.03
CA SER A 124 -8.60 9.49 -1.23
C SER A 124 -8.12 9.75 -2.64
N ILE A 125 -8.18 11.02 -3.03
CA ILE A 125 -7.49 11.55 -4.20
C ILE A 125 -6.14 12.07 -3.72
N ASP A 126 -5.07 11.40 -4.11
CA ASP A 126 -3.70 11.70 -3.71
C ASP A 126 -2.99 12.45 -4.84
N ILE A 127 -2.59 13.70 -4.58
CA ILE A 127 -2.02 14.61 -5.56
C ILE A 127 -0.69 15.13 -5.07
N TYR A 128 0.30 15.11 -5.94
CA TYR A 128 1.61 15.70 -5.71
C TYR A 128 1.79 16.95 -6.57
N PHE A 129 2.32 18.01 -5.95
CA PHE A 129 2.70 19.23 -6.66
C PHE A 129 4.22 19.40 -6.63
N PRO A 130 4.93 19.18 -7.76
CA PRO A 130 6.39 19.34 -7.82
C PRO A 130 6.86 20.76 -7.51
N PHE A 131 6.01 21.77 -7.77
CA PHE A 131 6.30 23.17 -7.52
C PHE A 131 5.59 23.67 -6.27
N GLN A 132 6.34 24.08 -5.25
CA GLN A 132 5.79 24.56 -3.97
C GLN A 132 4.77 25.70 -4.12
N THR A 133 4.97 26.60 -5.09
CA THR A 133 4.03 27.71 -5.34
C THR A 133 2.67 27.21 -5.82
N GLN A 134 2.64 26.16 -6.62
CA GLN A 134 1.38 25.52 -7.05
C GLN A 134 0.75 24.72 -5.92
N GLY A 135 1.55 23.98 -5.13
CA GLY A 135 1.06 23.27 -3.96
C GLY A 135 0.37 24.21 -2.96
N ARG A 136 0.98 25.35 -2.63
CA ARG A 136 0.36 26.36 -1.74
C ARG A 136 -0.96 26.90 -2.29
N LYS A 137 -1.03 27.22 -3.57
CA LYS A 137 -2.30 27.68 -4.20
C LYS A 137 -3.38 26.61 -4.16
N ALA A 138 -2.99 25.34 -4.34
CA ALA A 138 -3.92 24.22 -4.21
C ALA A 138 -4.42 24.05 -2.78
N ASP A 139 -3.54 24.22 -1.78
CA ASP A 139 -3.91 24.16 -0.36
C ASP A 139 -4.87 25.29 0.02
N GLU A 140 -4.56 26.55 -0.38
CA GLU A 140 -5.46 27.70 -0.19
C GLU A 140 -6.85 27.45 -0.81
N TRP A 141 -6.87 26.84 -2.00
CA TRP A 141 -8.13 26.43 -2.61
C TRP A 141 -8.85 25.36 -1.80
N GLY A 142 -8.12 24.34 -1.31
CA GLY A 142 -8.64 23.28 -0.47
C GLY A 142 -9.20 23.79 0.85
N GLU A 143 -8.53 24.76 1.50
CA GLU A 143 -9.03 25.43 2.71
C GLU A 143 -10.32 26.21 2.46
N ALA A 144 -10.43 26.88 1.31
CA ALA A 144 -11.59 27.71 0.98
C ALA A 144 -12.81 26.89 0.50
N ASN A 145 -12.61 25.71 -0.10
CA ASN A 145 -13.68 24.94 -0.75
C ASN A 145 -13.96 23.57 -0.15
N GLY A 146 -13.12 23.12 0.79
CA GLY A 146 -13.25 21.86 1.50
C GLY A 146 -13.30 22.05 3.01
N THR A 147 -13.35 20.93 3.73
CA THR A 147 -13.21 20.91 5.19
C THR A 147 -11.84 20.33 5.54
N PRO A 148 -10.90 21.13 6.07
CA PRO A 148 -9.59 20.64 6.46
C PRO A 148 -9.68 19.47 7.43
N THR A 149 -8.87 18.44 7.19
CA THR A 149 -8.77 17.26 8.05
C THR A 149 -7.38 17.20 8.67
N LYS A 150 -7.26 16.63 9.87
CA LYS A 150 -5.94 16.46 10.49
C LYS A 150 -5.12 15.44 9.72
N SER A 151 -4.03 15.87 9.10
CA SER A 151 -2.98 14.96 8.63
C SER A 151 -2.04 14.62 9.78
N LYS A 152 -1.62 13.35 9.85
CA LYS A 152 -0.57 12.92 10.80
C LYS A 152 0.82 13.36 10.33
N GLU A 153 0.97 13.73 9.07
CA GLU A 153 2.24 14.06 8.45
C GLU A 153 2.28 15.53 8.02
N ASN A 154 3.24 16.28 8.53
CA ASN A 154 3.40 17.73 8.27
C ASN A 154 3.68 18.08 6.80
N HIS A 155 3.93 17.09 5.94
CA HIS A 155 4.18 17.30 4.52
C HIS A 155 2.98 16.95 3.64
N ILE A 156 1.83 16.67 4.25
CA ILE A 156 0.58 16.37 3.57
C ILE A 156 -0.48 17.35 4.07
N PHE A 157 -1.06 18.13 3.17
CA PHE A 157 -2.27 18.88 3.44
C PHE A 157 -3.47 18.03 3.06
N SER A 158 -4.43 17.88 3.97
CA SER A 158 -5.60 17.01 3.79
C SER A 158 -6.89 17.77 4.06
N TYR A 159 -7.88 17.54 3.21
CA TYR A 159 -9.23 18.11 3.37
C TYR A 159 -10.27 17.15 2.77
N ARG A 160 -11.50 17.31 3.21
CA ARG A 160 -12.66 16.59 2.67
C ARG A 160 -13.40 17.49 1.68
N TRP A 161 -13.61 17.00 0.47
CA TRP A 161 -14.31 17.69 -0.60
C TRP A 161 -15.30 16.76 -1.28
N ASN A 162 -16.58 17.18 -1.38
CA ASN A 162 -17.66 16.36 -1.93
C ASN A 162 -17.65 14.90 -1.41
N GLU A 163 -17.52 14.75 -0.09
CA GLU A 163 -17.46 13.47 0.63
C GLU A 163 -16.25 12.59 0.35
N VAL A 164 -15.28 13.04 -0.43
CA VAL A 164 -14.03 12.36 -0.71
C VAL A 164 -12.87 13.06 -0.01
N ASP A 165 -11.96 12.29 0.56
CA ASP A 165 -10.74 12.83 1.13
C ASP A 165 -9.73 13.15 0.02
N VAL A 166 -9.18 14.37 0.06
CA VAL A 166 -8.15 14.84 -0.88
C VAL A 166 -6.88 15.11 -0.10
N LYS A 167 -5.76 14.68 -0.65
CA LYS A 167 -4.44 14.86 -0.04
C LYS A 167 -3.49 15.51 -1.02
N HIS A 168 -2.93 16.63 -0.64
CA HIS A 168 -1.86 17.30 -1.36
C HIS A 168 -0.52 16.94 -0.71
N TYR A 169 0.34 16.30 -1.46
CA TYR A 169 1.67 15.91 -1.02
C TYR A 169 2.67 16.99 -1.40
N HIS A 170 3.36 17.55 -0.41
CA HIS A 170 4.51 18.43 -0.64
C HIS A 170 5.82 17.62 -0.77
N GLN A 171 5.81 16.40 -0.26
CA GLN A 171 6.83 15.37 -0.47
C GLN A 171 6.14 14.03 -0.65
N LEU A 172 6.50 13.28 -1.70
CA LEU A 172 5.84 11.99 -2.02
C LEU A 172 6.05 10.92 -0.95
N LEU A 173 7.24 10.89 -0.37
CA LEU A 173 7.60 9.99 0.73
C LEU A 173 8.73 10.63 1.53
N ARG A 174 8.68 10.50 2.85
CA ARG A 174 9.71 10.96 3.75
C ARG A 174 10.29 9.77 4.52
N LEU A 175 11.63 9.65 4.49
CA LEU A 175 12.34 8.68 5.30
C LEU A 175 12.78 9.31 6.62
N THR A 176 12.86 8.52 7.68
CA THR A 176 13.27 9.01 9.01
C THR A 176 14.75 9.37 9.02
N ASN A 177 15.58 8.63 8.29
CA ASN A 177 16.98 8.97 8.08
C ASN A 177 17.10 10.17 7.14
N LYS A 178 17.63 11.30 7.66
CA LYS A 178 17.71 12.56 6.92
C LYS A 178 18.56 12.47 5.64
N LEU A 179 19.64 11.68 5.65
CA LEU A 179 20.51 11.51 4.48
C LEU A 179 19.79 10.74 3.38
N HIS A 180 19.12 9.64 3.72
CA HIS A 180 18.31 8.88 2.77
C HIS A 180 17.11 9.68 2.27
N SER A 181 16.46 10.44 3.16
CA SER A 181 15.35 11.32 2.78
C SER A 181 15.80 12.39 1.77
N HIS A 182 16.97 13.03 2.00
CA HIS A 182 17.53 13.98 1.04
C HIS A 182 17.93 13.32 -0.29
N ALA A 183 18.55 12.15 -0.23
CA ALA A 183 18.91 11.39 -1.43
C ALA A 183 17.66 10.98 -2.24
N LEU A 184 16.57 10.59 -1.56
CA LEU A 184 15.30 10.29 -2.18
C LEU A 184 14.67 11.52 -2.86
N GLN A 185 14.65 12.68 -2.19
CA GLN A 185 14.13 13.91 -2.79
C GLN A 185 14.91 14.29 -4.06
N ASN A 186 16.24 14.17 -4.04
CA ASN A 186 17.07 14.41 -5.23
C ASN A 186 16.76 13.43 -6.38
N ILE A 187 16.47 12.17 -6.07
CA ILE A 187 16.04 11.19 -7.08
C ILE A 187 14.69 11.59 -7.66
N ILE A 188 13.72 11.96 -6.83
CA ILE A 188 12.38 12.37 -7.26
C ILE A 188 12.47 13.61 -8.15
N GLU A 189 13.13 14.67 -7.70
CA GLU A 189 13.27 15.92 -8.45
C GLU A 189 13.97 15.71 -9.78
N LYS A 190 15.08 14.96 -9.80
CA LYS A 190 15.82 14.62 -11.01
C LYS A 190 14.94 13.81 -11.97
N SER A 191 14.24 12.79 -11.45
CA SER A 191 13.38 11.93 -12.25
C SER A 191 12.24 12.72 -12.91
N ILE A 192 11.57 13.62 -12.17
CA ILE A 192 10.48 14.44 -12.72
C ILE A 192 10.99 15.43 -13.76
N ARG A 193 12.18 16.00 -13.56
CA ARG A 193 12.75 17.00 -14.48
C ARG A 193 13.30 16.39 -15.77
N GLU A 194 13.92 15.20 -15.68
CA GLU A 194 14.69 14.61 -16.78
C GLU A 194 13.92 13.54 -17.57
N SER A 195 12.89 12.94 -16.96
CA SER A 195 12.06 11.94 -17.65
C SER A 195 10.98 12.60 -18.51
N SER A 196 10.60 11.94 -19.58
CA SER A 196 9.41 12.34 -20.34
C SER A 196 8.16 12.22 -19.45
N PRO A 197 7.26 13.21 -19.48
CA PRO A 197 6.04 13.16 -18.69
C PRO A 197 5.20 11.91 -18.99
N THR A 198 4.80 11.21 -17.93
CA THR A 198 3.90 10.06 -18.04
C THR A 198 2.48 10.53 -17.77
N PHE A 199 1.54 10.05 -18.57
CA PHE A 199 0.14 10.46 -18.46
C PHE A 199 -0.78 9.24 -18.29
N LEU A 200 -1.83 9.45 -17.51
CA LEU A 200 -3.02 8.61 -17.46
C LEU A 200 -4.17 9.33 -18.13
N THR A 201 -5.07 8.58 -18.75
CA THR A 201 -6.34 9.12 -19.28
C THR A 201 -7.48 8.54 -18.47
N ILE A 202 -8.29 9.41 -17.87
CA ILE A 202 -9.42 9.05 -17.02
C ILE A 202 -10.61 9.88 -17.50
N ASP A 203 -11.65 9.24 -18.02
CA ASP A 203 -12.84 9.92 -18.57
C ASP A 203 -12.47 11.08 -19.50
N ASP A 204 -11.59 10.83 -20.50
CA ASP A 204 -11.06 11.79 -21.47
C ASP A 204 -10.17 12.92 -20.89
N ILE A 205 -9.95 12.96 -19.59
CA ILE A 205 -9.03 13.89 -18.94
C ILE A 205 -7.64 13.25 -18.88
N ARG A 206 -6.68 13.94 -19.45
CA ARG A 206 -5.27 13.54 -19.39
C ARG A 206 -4.59 14.19 -18.20
N ILE A 207 -4.11 13.36 -17.26
CA ILE A 207 -3.38 13.81 -16.07
C ILE A 207 -1.97 13.25 -16.02
N GLU A 208 -1.04 14.08 -15.59
CA GLU A 208 0.35 13.67 -15.36
C GLU A 208 0.46 12.76 -14.12
N THR A 209 1.31 11.77 -14.20
CA THR A 209 1.62 10.84 -13.09
C THR A 209 3.12 10.55 -13.04
N LEU A 210 3.55 9.88 -11.97
CA LEU A 210 4.95 9.48 -11.84
C LEU A 210 5.35 8.48 -12.93
N ASN A 211 6.61 8.56 -13.39
CA ASN A 211 7.11 7.56 -14.34
C ASN A 211 7.18 6.15 -13.70
N PRO A 212 7.15 5.10 -14.51
CA PRO A 212 7.07 3.73 -14.02
C PRO A 212 8.21 3.33 -13.07
N THR A 213 9.43 3.75 -13.35
CA THR A 213 10.60 3.40 -12.53
C THR A 213 10.54 4.05 -11.14
N LEU A 214 10.13 5.33 -11.09
CA LEU A 214 9.95 6.05 -9.83
C LEU A 214 8.78 5.45 -9.02
N THR A 215 7.69 5.08 -9.67
CA THR A 215 6.55 4.41 -9.02
C THR A 215 6.97 3.08 -8.38
N ALA A 216 7.76 2.27 -9.08
CA ALA A 216 8.30 1.01 -8.55
C ALA A 216 9.22 1.26 -7.34
N LEU A 217 10.11 2.25 -7.40
CA LEU A 217 10.96 2.63 -6.27
C LEU A 217 10.13 3.04 -5.04
N LEU A 218 9.16 3.95 -5.22
CA LEU A 218 8.31 4.43 -4.13
C LEU A 218 7.47 3.30 -3.53
N SER A 219 7.01 2.35 -4.34
CA SER A 219 6.30 1.16 -3.85
C SER A 219 7.19 0.28 -2.96
N LEU A 220 8.44 0.01 -3.38
CA LEU A 220 9.41 -0.73 -2.58
C LEU A 220 9.76 0.01 -1.27
N LEU A 221 9.92 1.33 -1.32
CA LEU A 221 10.15 2.15 -0.13
C LEU A 221 8.95 2.15 0.81
N SER A 222 7.72 2.29 0.30
CA SER A 222 6.50 2.23 1.11
C SER A 222 6.38 0.88 1.81
N ILE A 223 6.60 -0.23 1.10
CA ILE A 223 6.65 -1.56 1.71
C ILE A 223 7.70 -1.60 2.83
N SER A 224 8.90 -1.04 2.58
CA SER A 224 10.00 -1.04 3.55
C SER A 224 9.67 -0.26 4.81
N VAL A 225 9.08 0.93 4.67
CA VAL A 225 8.63 1.77 5.79
C VAL A 225 7.57 1.06 6.61
N PHE A 226 6.58 0.43 5.96
CA PHE A 226 5.55 -0.36 6.64
C PHE A 226 6.13 -1.57 7.37
N VAL A 227 7.03 -2.32 6.73
CA VAL A 227 7.69 -3.49 7.36
C VAL A 227 8.42 -3.09 8.64
N ILE A 228 9.06 -1.92 8.68
CA ILE A 228 9.79 -1.45 9.86
C ILE A 228 8.84 -0.99 10.98
N ASN A 229 7.71 -0.38 10.62
CA ASN A 229 6.82 0.29 11.59
C ASN A 229 5.64 -0.56 12.04
N GLU A 230 5.03 -1.32 11.16
CA GLU A 230 3.71 -1.92 11.38
C GLU A 230 3.66 -3.42 11.08
N GLY A 231 4.57 -3.94 10.28
CA GLY A 231 4.59 -5.32 9.81
C GLY A 231 4.48 -5.44 8.30
N VAL A 232 4.33 -6.67 7.79
CA VAL A 232 4.36 -6.90 6.34
C VAL A 232 3.04 -6.46 5.69
N PRO A 233 3.05 -5.43 4.83
CA PRO A 233 1.85 -4.87 4.24
C PRO A 233 1.40 -5.69 3.02
N LEU A 234 0.51 -6.67 3.23
CA LEU A 234 0.08 -7.58 2.16
C LEU A 234 -0.47 -6.83 0.94
N MET A 235 -1.32 -5.81 1.17
CA MET A 235 -1.93 -5.06 0.06
C MET A 235 -0.89 -4.32 -0.79
N LEU A 236 0.14 -3.72 -0.16
CA LEU A 236 1.21 -3.05 -0.92
C LEU A 236 2.08 -4.03 -1.72
N LEU A 237 2.27 -5.26 -1.21
CA LEU A 237 2.93 -6.33 -1.97
C LEU A 237 2.09 -6.76 -3.17
N VAL A 238 0.76 -6.86 -3.01
CA VAL A 238 -0.16 -7.16 -4.12
C VAL A 238 -0.13 -6.04 -5.16
N ASP A 239 -0.22 -4.77 -4.72
CA ASP A 239 -0.14 -3.60 -5.61
C ASP A 239 1.16 -3.61 -6.43
N LEU A 240 2.30 -3.81 -5.79
CA LEU A 240 3.58 -3.91 -6.48
C LEU A 240 3.59 -5.06 -7.48
N GLY A 241 3.05 -6.24 -7.09
CA GLY A 241 2.98 -7.40 -7.99
C GLY A 241 2.10 -7.16 -9.21
N VAL A 242 0.91 -6.61 -9.02
CA VAL A 242 0.01 -6.26 -10.12
C VAL A 242 0.67 -5.21 -11.03
N TYR A 243 1.31 -4.20 -10.44
CA TYR A 243 2.02 -3.16 -11.17
C TYR A 243 3.16 -3.72 -12.02
N LEU A 244 4.00 -4.58 -11.47
CA LEU A 244 5.12 -5.20 -12.20
C LEU A 244 4.62 -6.03 -13.38
N ARG A 245 3.54 -6.79 -13.25
CA ARG A 245 2.97 -7.58 -14.36
C ARG A 245 2.30 -6.73 -15.45
N LYS A 246 1.76 -5.56 -15.10
CA LYS A 246 1.08 -4.66 -16.08
C LYS A 246 2.02 -3.66 -16.74
N VAL A 247 3.04 -3.20 -16.02
CA VAL A 247 3.85 -2.04 -16.41
C VAL A 247 5.35 -2.36 -16.40
N GLY A 248 5.74 -3.58 -16.05
CA GLY A 248 7.14 -3.98 -15.87
C GLY A 248 8.02 -3.74 -17.10
N ASP A 249 7.47 -3.91 -18.30
CA ASP A 249 8.14 -3.62 -19.58
C ASP A 249 8.53 -2.14 -19.79
N LYS A 250 7.93 -1.23 -19.01
CA LYS A 250 8.21 0.22 -19.03
C LYS A 250 9.13 0.67 -17.90
N ILE A 251 9.52 -0.25 -17.01
CA ILE A 251 10.41 0.05 -15.90
C ILE A 251 11.86 -0.09 -16.36
N ASP A 252 12.66 0.95 -16.16
CA ASP A 252 14.12 0.86 -16.29
C ASP A 252 14.69 0.21 -15.02
N PHE A 253 14.89 -1.11 -15.09
CA PHE A 253 15.40 -1.88 -13.96
C PHE A 253 16.87 -1.59 -13.65
N VAL A 254 17.65 -1.08 -14.60
CA VAL A 254 19.04 -0.66 -14.35
C VAL A 254 19.02 0.59 -13.47
N GLN A 255 18.23 1.59 -13.85
CA GLN A 255 18.06 2.80 -13.07
C GLN A 255 17.42 2.53 -11.70
N LEU A 256 16.42 1.64 -11.64
CA LEU A 256 15.80 1.21 -10.38
C LEU A 256 16.83 0.61 -9.44
N GLN A 257 17.74 -0.23 -9.97
CA GLN A 257 18.79 -0.87 -9.18
C GLN A 257 19.81 0.16 -8.65
N GLU A 258 20.20 1.14 -9.45
CA GLU A 258 21.07 2.24 -9.01
C GLU A 258 20.44 3.01 -7.84
N TRP A 259 19.14 3.28 -7.89
CA TRP A 259 18.41 3.96 -6.83
C TRP A 259 18.27 3.10 -5.56
N ILE A 260 18.00 1.79 -5.72
CA ILE A 260 17.98 0.82 -4.63
C ILE A 260 19.32 0.81 -3.89
N ASP A 261 20.43 0.81 -4.62
CA ASP A 261 21.77 0.81 -4.03
C ASP A 261 22.08 2.12 -3.32
N LYS A 262 21.77 3.26 -3.96
CA LYS A 262 21.97 4.59 -3.39
C LYS A 262 21.20 4.82 -2.09
N LEU A 263 20.03 4.19 -1.95
CA LEU A 263 19.18 4.27 -0.76
C LEU A 263 19.42 3.12 0.22
N HIS A 264 20.40 2.24 -0.04
CA HIS A 264 20.69 1.04 0.76
C HIS A 264 19.47 0.12 0.97
N LEU A 265 18.57 0.08 -0.01
CA LEU A 265 17.29 -0.63 0.04
C LEU A 265 17.42 -2.12 -0.39
N GLY A 266 18.58 -2.57 -0.85
CA GLY A 266 18.75 -3.87 -1.51
C GLY A 266 18.23 -5.08 -0.73
N ARG A 267 18.41 -5.11 0.61
CA ARG A 267 17.91 -6.24 1.42
C ARG A 267 16.39 -6.23 1.57
N MET A 268 15.76 -5.05 1.64
CA MET A 268 14.30 -4.92 1.67
C MET A 268 13.67 -5.25 0.32
N ALA A 269 14.28 -4.80 -0.79
CA ALA A 269 13.87 -5.19 -2.13
C ALA A 269 13.95 -6.71 -2.31
N GLN A 270 15.04 -7.35 -1.84
CA GLN A 270 15.20 -8.79 -1.82
C GLN A 270 14.11 -9.49 -0.99
N LEU A 271 13.79 -8.98 0.21
CA LEU A 271 12.72 -9.54 1.04
C LEU A 271 11.37 -9.47 0.32
N SER A 272 11.06 -8.32 -0.28
CA SER A 272 9.82 -8.11 -1.06
C SER A 272 9.75 -9.10 -2.23
N ALA A 273 10.83 -9.26 -2.99
CA ALA A 273 10.91 -10.20 -4.11
C ALA A 273 10.66 -11.65 -3.68
N VAL A 274 11.31 -12.09 -2.60
CA VAL A 274 11.14 -13.48 -2.11
C VAL A 274 9.73 -13.71 -1.56
N LEU A 275 9.10 -12.70 -0.93
CA LEU A 275 7.69 -12.77 -0.55
C LEU A 275 6.78 -12.89 -1.78
N MET A 276 7.04 -12.14 -2.85
CA MET A 276 6.24 -12.21 -4.08
C MET A 276 6.36 -13.57 -4.77
N ILE A 277 7.56 -14.17 -4.82
CA ILE A 277 7.76 -15.53 -5.31
C ILE A 277 6.95 -16.52 -4.46
N LYS A 278 7.06 -16.43 -3.14
CA LYS A 278 6.45 -17.39 -2.22
C LYS A 278 4.93 -17.29 -2.11
N LEU A 279 4.39 -16.07 -2.20
CA LEU A 279 2.97 -15.80 -1.98
C LEU A 279 2.17 -15.70 -3.29
N PHE A 280 2.79 -15.18 -4.36
CA PHE A 280 2.10 -14.83 -5.59
C PHE A 280 2.60 -15.59 -6.82
N ASN A 281 3.49 -16.58 -6.62
CA ASN A 281 4.05 -17.41 -7.70
C ASN A 281 4.75 -16.57 -8.79
N PHE A 282 5.49 -15.53 -8.38
CA PHE A 282 6.39 -14.82 -9.30
C PHE A 282 7.60 -15.70 -9.63
N SER A 283 8.09 -15.60 -10.85
CA SER A 283 9.41 -16.12 -11.24
C SER A 283 10.52 -15.13 -10.88
N GLU A 284 11.75 -15.60 -10.78
CA GLU A 284 12.91 -14.72 -10.56
C GLU A 284 13.06 -13.70 -11.71
N ASP A 285 12.73 -14.08 -12.94
CA ASP A 285 12.82 -13.23 -14.13
C ASP A 285 11.84 -12.05 -14.11
N GLU A 286 10.70 -12.19 -13.40
CA GLU A 286 9.76 -11.10 -13.21
C GLU A 286 10.25 -10.04 -12.20
N LEU A 287 11.36 -10.31 -11.48
CA LEU A 287 11.89 -9.51 -10.37
C LEU A 287 13.38 -9.18 -10.58
N PRO A 288 13.76 -8.42 -11.63
CA PRO A 288 15.16 -8.19 -11.99
C PRO A 288 15.99 -7.45 -10.93
N PHE A 289 15.36 -6.83 -9.93
CA PHE A 289 16.02 -6.20 -8.79
C PHE A 289 16.42 -7.20 -7.70
N MET A 290 16.11 -8.48 -7.86
CA MET A 290 16.51 -9.53 -6.95
C MET A 290 17.93 -10.00 -7.26
N ARG A 291 18.91 -9.73 -6.35
CA ARG A 291 20.34 -10.01 -6.59
C ARG A 291 20.86 -11.35 -6.11
N ALA A 292 20.24 -11.96 -5.12
CA ALA A 292 20.81 -13.13 -4.45
C ALA A 292 19.86 -14.33 -4.43
N LYS A 293 20.34 -15.47 -4.89
CA LYS A 293 19.82 -16.79 -4.51
C LYS A 293 20.19 -17.07 -3.05
N GLY A 294 19.49 -16.47 -2.11
CA GLY A 294 19.77 -16.66 -0.69
C GLY A 294 18.52 -17.06 0.06
N SER A 295 18.60 -18.07 0.93
CA SER A 295 17.58 -18.35 1.92
C SER A 295 17.54 -17.20 2.91
N GLN A 296 16.75 -16.19 2.63
CA GLN A 296 16.41 -15.24 3.67
C GLN A 296 15.44 -15.95 4.61
N ASP A 297 15.59 -15.69 5.89
CA ASP A 297 14.70 -16.22 6.91
C ASP A 297 13.31 -15.59 6.77
N LEU A 298 12.55 -16.11 5.82
CA LEU A 298 11.17 -15.71 5.54
C LEU A 298 10.22 -16.06 6.67
N LYS A 299 10.65 -16.96 7.58
CA LYS A 299 9.79 -17.46 8.64
C LYS A 299 9.19 -16.31 9.44
N THR A 300 10.01 -15.33 9.78
CA THR A 300 9.60 -14.15 10.56
C THR A 300 8.57 -13.31 9.81
N ALA A 301 8.83 -12.96 8.54
CA ALA A 301 7.89 -12.16 7.73
C ALA A 301 6.59 -12.92 7.46
N MET A 302 6.68 -14.23 7.22
CA MET A 302 5.51 -15.10 7.04
C MET A 302 4.72 -15.26 8.33
N GLU A 303 5.38 -15.38 9.47
CA GLU A 303 4.73 -15.43 10.78
C GLU A 303 4.00 -14.11 11.04
N GLU A 304 4.54 -12.97 10.70
CA GLU A 304 3.87 -11.68 10.88
C GLU A 304 2.63 -11.49 10.01
N LEU A 305 2.68 -11.85 8.74
CA LEU A 305 1.48 -11.88 7.90
C LEU A 305 0.35 -12.71 8.53
N PHE A 306 0.69 -13.67 9.41
CA PHE A 306 -0.24 -14.57 10.08
C PHE A 306 -0.29 -14.41 11.60
N LEU A 307 0.53 -13.56 12.23
CA LEU A 307 0.54 -13.31 13.69
C LEU A 307 -0.73 -12.61 14.19
N LEU A 308 -1.49 -11.98 13.32
CA LEU A 308 -2.89 -11.63 13.56
C LEU A 308 -3.75 -12.87 13.96
N ARG A 309 -3.15 -14.03 13.95
CA ARG A 309 -3.68 -15.33 14.39
C ARG A 309 -3.84 -15.48 15.90
N ARG A 310 -3.19 -14.67 16.72
CA ARG A 310 -3.06 -14.92 18.19
C ARG A 310 -3.49 -13.78 19.11
N SER A 311 -3.81 -12.61 18.62
CA SER A 311 -4.23 -11.53 19.49
C SER A 311 -5.73 -11.59 19.71
N GLU A 312 -6.13 -11.78 20.95
CA GLU A 312 -7.51 -11.60 21.44
C GLU A 312 -7.98 -10.13 21.30
N HIS A 313 -7.14 -9.27 20.76
CA HIS A 313 -7.40 -7.87 20.45
C HIS A 313 -8.07 -7.66 19.08
N ASN A 314 -8.56 -8.71 18.43
CA ASN A 314 -9.17 -8.67 17.09
C ASN A 314 -10.48 -7.85 16.99
N GLU A 315 -11.18 -7.61 18.08
CA GLU A 315 -12.38 -6.74 18.08
C GLU A 315 -12.02 -5.26 17.80
N TRP A 316 -10.80 -4.92 17.96
CA TRP A 316 -10.26 -3.58 17.93
C TRP A 316 -10.00 -3.02 16.53
N TYR A 317 -9.54 -3.88 15.62
CA TYR A 317 -9.33 -3.51 14.22
C TYR A 317 -10.63 -3.26 13.45
N PHE A 318 -11.73 -3.87 13.88
CA PHE A 318 -13.04 -3.72 13.22
C PHE A 318 -13.76 -2.40 13.53
N GLN A 319 -13.47 -1.76 14.66
CA GLN A 319 -14.12 -0.52 15.04
C GLN A 319 -13.43 0.75 14.54
N GLN A 320 -12.19 0.65 14.06
CA GLN A 320 -11.40 1.82 13.70
C GLN A 320 -10.88 1.80 12.27
N GLY A 321 -11.78 1.91 11.31
CA GLY A 321 -11.42 2.28 9.93
C GLY A 321 -10.81 3.68 9.80
N LYS A 322 -10.37 4.33 10.88
CA LYS A 322 -9.83 5.71 10.87
C LYS A 322 -8.62 5.97 11.76
N ASP A 323 -8.28 5.12 12.73
CA ASP A 323 -7.16 5.40 13.64
C ASP A 323 -6.34 4.15 13.96
N ILE A 324 -5.23 3.98 13.27
CA ILE A 324 -4.27 2.88 13.48
C ILE A 324 -3.41 3.08 14.75
N PHE A 325 -3.57 4.18 15.48
CA PHE A 325 -2.83 4.45 16.71
C PHE A 325 -3.74 4.44 17.93
N VAL A 326 -3.78 3.29 18.60
CA VAL A 326 -4.31 3.21 19.95
C VAL A 326 -3.18 3.39 20.94
N HIS A 327 -3.43 4.23 21.89
CA HIS A 327 -2.66 4.34 23.10
C HIS A 327 -2.83 3.06 23.95
N THR A 328 -2.07 2.01 23.60
CA THR A 328 -1.68 1.02 24.62
C THR A 328 -0.76 1.73 25.59
N ALA A 329 -0.80 1.37 26.86
CA ALA A 329 0.09 1.95 27.87
C ALA A 329 1.49 2.12 27.30
N ASN A 330 2.04 3.34 27.32
CA ASN A 330 3.26 3.76 26.61
C ASN A 330 4.43 2.77 26.69
N SER A 331 4.54 2.01 27.77
CA SER A 331 5.61 1.01 27.99
C SER A 331 5.47 -0.24 27.11
N SER A 332 4.25 -0.75 26.88
CA SER A 332 4.04 -1.97 26.08
C SER A 332 4.18 -1.70 24.58
N ALA A 333 3.72 -0.54 24.12
CA ALA A 333 3.89 -0.10 22.72
C ALA A 333 5.37 0.12 22.39
N MET A 334 6.11 0.77 23.27
CA MET A 334 7.55 0.99 23.12
C MET A 334 8.34 -0.32 23.10
N PHE A 335 8.03 -1.26 23.99
CA PHE A 335 8.67 -2.59 24.02
C PHE A 335 8.38 -3.37 22.72
N TRP A 336 7.15 -3.33 22.25
CA TRP A 336 6.78 -3.93 20.96
C TRP A 336 7.59 -3.32 19.81
N GLN A 337 7.69 -1.98 19.75
CA GLN A 337 8.40 -1.27 18.70
C GLN A 337 9.91 -1.56 18.69
N VAL A 338 10.54 -1.63 19.88
CA VAL A 338 11.94 -2.04 20.01
C VAL A 338 12.15 -3.46 19.49
N ARG A 339 11.30 -4.40 19.89
CA ARG A 339 11.37 -5.80 19.47
C ARG A 339 11.13 -5.94 17.96
N HIS A 340 10.19 -5.19 17.43
CA HIS A 340 9.86 -5.18 16.01
C HIS A 340 11.01 -4.59 15.17
N SER A 341 11.52 -3.42 15.56
CA SER A 341 12.67 -2.78 14.91
C SER A 341 13.92 -3.66 14.94
N ALA A 342 14.20 -4.33 16.07
CA ALA A 342 15.31 -5.27 16.18
C ALA A 342 15.19 -6.46 15.22
N ARG A 343 13.98 -6.92 14.92
CA ARG A 343 13.69 -8.03 14.00
C ARG A 343 14.03 -7.68 12.57
N TYR A 344 13.70 -6.45 12.13
CA TYR A 344 13.95 -5.98 10.77
C TYR A 344 15.22 -5.15 10.61
N PHE A 345 15.98 -4.93 11.70
CA PHE A 345 17.23 -4.18 11.69
C PHE A 345 18.22 -4.66 10.63
N ARG A 346 18.32 -5.97 10.41
CA ARG A 346 19.23 -6.55 9.41
C ARG A 346 18.85 -6.21 7.96
N TYR A 347 17.58 -5.85 7.68
CA TYR A 347 17.10 -5.57 6.33
C TYR A 347 17.28 -4.11 5.92
N TYR A 348 17.10 -3.19 6.88
CA TYR A 348 17.29 -1.76 6.64
C TYR A 348 17.86 -1.09 7.92
N PRO A 349 19.15 -1.32 8.23
CA PRO A 349 19.74 -0.95 9.53
C PRO A 349 19.62 0.54 9.85
N THR A 350 19.96 1.39 8.87
CA THR A 350 20.00 2.85 9.06
C THR A 350 18.62 3.43 9.36
N GLU A 351 17.59 3.01 8.63
CA GLU A 351 16.23 3.49 8.82
C GLU A 351 15.62 2.93 10.11
N SER A 352 15.82 1.63 10.38
CA SER A 352 15.37 1.00 11.63
C SER A 352 15.96 1.67 12.86
N PHE A 353 17.24 2.05 12.82
CA PHE A 353 17.93 2.73 13.91
C PHE A 353 17.39 4.14 14.13
N THR A 354 17.30 4.94 13.05
CA THR A 354 16.79 6.33 13.16
C THR A 354 15.32 6.36 13.57
N ASN A 355 14.53 5.39 13.11
CA ASN A 355 13.13 5.26 13.48
C ASN A 355 12.96 4.92 14.97
N LEU A 356 13.78 3.99 15.49
CA LEU A 356 13.80 3.66 16.91
C LEU A 356 14.15 4.89 17.77
N PHE A 357 15.14 5.67 17.37
CA PHE A 357 15.52 6.90 18.08
C PHE A 357 14.44 7.97 18.01
N ALA A 358 13.80 8.17 16.86
CA ALA A 358 12.71 9.12 16.70
C ALA A 358 11.51 8.76 17.59
N ALA A 359 11.15 7.48 17.65
CA ALA A 359 10.08 6.99 18.51
C ALA A 359 10.43 7.15 20.00
N PHE A 360 11.68 6.89 20.38
CA PHE A 360 12.15 7.10 21.76
C PHE A 360 12.11 8.58 22.15
N ALA A 361 12.61 9.48 21.29
CA ALA A 361 12.57 10.92 21.52
C ALA A 361 11.13 11.44 21.68
N HIS A 362 10.22 10.98 20.82
CA HIS A 362 8.79 11.33 20.89
C HIS A 362 8.13 10.83 22.19
N SER A 363 8.49 9.61 22.63
CA SER A 363 7.99 9.06 23.89
C SER A 363 8.45 9.87 25.11
N LEU A 364 9.68 10.41 25.09
CA LEU A 364 10.19 11.25 26.19
C LEU A 364 9.51 12.62 26.27
N THR A 365 9.16 13.22 25.14
CA THR A 365 8.47 14.51 25.09
C THR A 365 7.02 14.46 25.56
N HIS A 366 6.37 13.27 25.52
CA HIS A 366 4.98 13.07 25.97
C HIS A 366 4.86 12.46 27.38
N ILE A 367 5.97 12.25 28.10
CA ILE A 367 5.95 11.84 29.51
C ILE A 367 5.82 13.09 30.43
N GLU A 368 6.06 14.28 29.89
CA GLU A 368 5.98 15.54 30.63
C GLU A 368 4.63 16.28 30.51
N GLU A 369 3.66 15.73 29.82
CA GLU A 369 2.24 16.14 29.82
C GLU A 369 1.37 15.07 30.54
#